data_0ccc751322f5191ebea5a853cc1c3edc
#
_entry.id   0ccc751322f5191ebea5a853cc1c3edc
#
_cell.length_a   1.000
_cell.length_b   1.000
_cell.length_c   1.000
_cell.angle_alpha   90.00
_cell.angle_beta   90.00
_cell.angle_gamma   90.00
#
_symmetry.space_group_name_H-M   'P 1'
#
loop_
_entity.id
_entity.type
_entity.pdbx_description
1 polymer ?
#
loop_
_entity_poly.entity_id
_entity_poly.type
_entity_poly.pdbx_seq_one_letter_code
_entity_poly.pdbx_strand_id
1 'polypeptide(L)'
;MSNSSKRLVVVLLLLFVVGCANIPKQPYNKDANRSIQQITLIEPAANPDYSVVNLGHPAQSFGLIGALIAAGQISAKTNEFSKQVKSRGFDLTAEFKTALTAELEKAGYSVQVLKLPRAKAEFLPKYDGVPAGAQAILDIVVEAGYYCAASNSEYIPTIRSQVRLVKPNGKQLLYQEAISYGYEQGAKEAISIPAEKKYFFEDFDAISAKIDLALEGMRAGIPLVARQIAEDLKQ
;
A
#
# COMPACT_ATOMS: atom_id res chain seq x y z
N MET A 1 -45.13 -12.74 2.60
CA MET A 1 -43.79 -12.24 2.85
C MET A 1 -43.88 -10.73 3.03
N SER A 2 -43.59 -10.25 4.23
CA SER A 2 -43.82 -8.86 4.68
C SER A 2 -42.87 -7.89 3.96
N ASN A 3 -43.38 -6.69 3.64
CA ASN A 3 -42.60 -5.60 3.02
C ASN A 3 -41.37 -5.18 3.84
N SER A 4 -41.30 -5.54 5.13
CA SER A 4 -40.18 -5.27 6.03
C SER A 4 -38.94 -6.09 5.68
N SER A 5 -39.09 -7.37 5.27
CA SER A 5 -37.95 -8.22 4.90
C SER A 5 -37.28 -7.78 3.58
N LYS A 6 -38.06 -7.22 2.65
CA LYS A 6 -37.49 -6.67 1.40
C LYS A 6 -36.70 -5.38 1.62
N ARG A 7 -37.12 -4.55 2.57
CA ARG A 7 -36.39 -3.32 2.93
C ARG A 7 -35.10 -3.63 3.69
N LEU A 8 -35.08 -4.65 4.52
CA LEU A 8 -33.87 -5.08 5.24
C LEU A 8 -32.79 -5.62 4.30
N VAL A 9 -33.18 -6.38 3.26
CA VAL A 9 -32.23 -6.93 2.26
C VAL A 9 -31.63 -5.79 1.39
N VAL A 10 -32.42 -4.76 1.03
CA VAL A 10 -31.94 -3.62 0.26
C VAL A 10 -30.97 -2.76 1.08
N VAL A 11 -31.21 -2.58 2.37
CA VAL A 11 -30.30 -1.83 3.27
C VAL A 11 -29.01 -2.63 3.51
N LEU A 12 -29.05 -3.94 3.59
CA LEU A 12 -27.86 -4.78 3.75
C LEU A 12 -26.98 -4.80 2.49
N LEU A 13 -27.58 -4.69 1.28
CA LEU A 13 -26.83 -4.63 0.02
C LEU A 13 -26.12 -3.29 -0.20
N LEU A 14 -26.60 -2.20 0.41
CA LEU A 14 -25.99 -0.87 0.30
C LEU A 14 -24.75 -0.67 1.18
N LEU A 15 -24.46 -1.59 2.11
CA LEU A 15 -23.30 -1.51 3.01
C LEU A 15 -22.00 -2.11 2.43
N PHE A 16 -22.03 -2.70 1.22
CA PHE A 16 -20.84 -3.31 0.60
C PHE A 16 -20.17 -2.45 -0.49
N VAL A 17 -20.58 -1.20 -0.65
CA VAL A 17 -19.80 -0.26 -1.48
C VAL A 17 -18.74 0.40 -0.61
N VAL A 18 -17.82 -0.39 -0.05
CA VAL A 18 -16.53 0.11 0.41
C VAL A 18 -15.68 0.28 -0.85
N GLY A 19 -15.94 1.34 -1.59
CA GLY A 19 -15.05 1.80 -2.63
C GLY A 19 -13.68 2.04 -2.03
N CYS A 20 -12.63 1.85 -2.81
CA CYS A 20 -11.27 2.27 -2.47
C CYS A 20 -11.34 3.74 -2.02
N ALA A 21 -11.42 3.97 -0.71
CA ALA A 21 -11.45 5.30 -0.16
C ALA A 21 -10.06 5.89 -0.42
N ASN A 22 -9.98 6.81 -1.38
CA ASN A 22 -8.80 7.66 -1.50
C ASN A 22 -8.63 8.36 -0.16
N ILE A 23 -7.47 8.16 0.47
CA ILE A 23 -7.16 8.92 1.68
C ILE A 23 -7.06 10.40 1.30
N PRO A 24 -7.66 11.31 2.08
CA PRO A 24 -7.53 12.74 1.82
C PRO A 24 -6.07 13.15 1.86
N LYS A 25 -5.63 13.95 0.89
CA LYS A 25 -4.27 14.49 0.87
C LYS A 25 -4.14 15.62 1.90
N GLN A 26 -3.08 15.54 2.72
CA GLN A 26 -2.69 16.59 3.66
C GLN A 26 -1.19 16.88 3.48
N PRO A 27 -0.81 17.99 2.82
CA PRO A 27 0.60 18.34 2.65
C PRO A 27 1.26 18.68 4.00
N TYR A 28 2.53 18.35 4.13
CA TYR A 28 3.31 18.68 5.31
C TYR A 28 3.64 20.17 5.38
N ASN A 29 3.27 20.80 6.47
CA ASN A 29 3.64 22.20 6.71
C ASN A 29 4.97 22.27 7.45
N LYS A 30 6.07 22.47 6.74
CA LYS A 30 7.44 22.51 7.25
C LYS A 30 7.61 23.62 8.29
N ASP A 31 7.09 24.82 8.02
CA ASP A 31 7.24 25.98 8.90
C ASP A 31 6.58 25.77 10.27
N ALA A 32 5.36 25.21 10.27
CA ALA A 32 4.64 24.92 11.48
C ALA A 32 5.23 23.74 12.30
N ASN A 33 6.04 22.90 11.67
CA ASN A 33 6.55 21.66 12.27
C ASN A 33 8.09 21.62 12.37
N ARG A 34 8.79 22.76 12.27
CA ARG A 34 10.26 22.86 12.38
C ARG A 34 10.86 22.26 13.66
N SER A 35 10.07 22.18 14.73
CA SER A 35 10.52 21.61 16.00
C SER A 35 10.50 20.06 16.03
N ILE A 36 9.94 19.42 15.02
CA ILE A 36 9.91 17.96 14.92
C ILE A 36 11.26 17.50 14.37
N GLN A 37 12.07 16.94 15.23
CA GLN A 37 13.38 16.35 14.89
C GLN A 37 13.38 14.83 15.10
N GLN A 38 12.37 14.30 15.80
CA GLN A 38 12.25 12.89 16.11
C GLN A 38 10.92 12.33 15.58
N ILE A 39 11.02 11.25 14.81
CA ILE A 39 9.87 10.49 14.30
C ILE A 39 9.84 9.12 14.96
N THR A 40 8.71 8.77 15.56
CA THR A 40 8.42 7.38 15.91
C THR A 40 7.76 6.71 14.73
N LEU A 41 8.54 5.89 14.02
CA LEU A 41 8.04 5.08 12.91
C LEU A 41 7.34 3.84 13.46
N ILE A 42 6.05 3.73 13.28
CA ILE A 42 5.35 2.48 13.56
C ILE A 42 5.74 1.47 12.46
N GLU A 43 6.14 0.26 12.88
CA GLU A 43 6.51 -0.79 11.91
C GLU A 43 5.46 -0.87 10.78
N PRO A 44 5.86 -0.71 9.50
CA PRO A 44 4.92 -0.65 8.39
C PRO A 44 3.98 -1.85 8.36
N ALA A 45 2.70 -1.58 8.14
CA ALA A 45 1.72 -2.64 7.98
C ALA A 45 1.70 -3.08 6.52
N ALA A 46 2.04 -4.34 6.25
CA ALA A 46 1.95 -4.91 4.91
C ALA A 46 0.80 -5.92 4.82
N ASN A 47 0.18 -5.98 3.64
CA ASN A 47 -0.69 -7.10 3.33
C ASN A 47 0.17 -8.38 3.31
N PRO A 48 -0.25 -9.47 3.96
CA PRO A 48 0.50 -10.73 3.95
C PRO A 48 0.62 -11.37 2.57
N ASP A 49 -0.20 -10.95 1.62
CA ASP A 49 -0.22 -11.49 0.26
C ASP A 49 0.30 -10.47 -0.75
N TYR A 50 1.10 -10.97 -1.69
CA TYR A 50 1.63 -10.22 -2.83
C TYR A 50 0.66 -10.35 -3.99
N SER A 51 -0.04 -9.28 -4.32
CA SER A 51 -1.17 -9.30 -5.23
C SER A 51 -0.75 -9.44 -6.70
N VAL A 52 -1.46 -10.27 -7.47
CA VAL A 52 -1.41 -10.26 -8.93
C VAL A 52 -2.81 -9.95 -9.45
N VAL A 53 -2.99 -8.74 -9.97
CA VAL A 53 -4.31 -8.21 -10.29
C VAL A 53 -4.40 -7.84 -11.76
N ASN A 54 -5.41 -8.38 -12.45
CA ASN A 54 -5.82 -7.93 -13.78
C ASN A 54 -7.13 -7.17 -13.66
N LEU A 55 -7.08 -5.85 -13.77
CA LEU A 55 -8.24 -4.95 -13.64
C LEU A 55 -9.17 -5.01 -14.85
N GLY A 56 -8.65 -5.43 -16.01
CA GLY A 56 -9.43 -5.59 -17.25
C GLY A 56 -9.77 -7.05 -17.56
N HIS A 57 -9.94 -7.90 -16.55
CA HIS A 57 -10.22 -9.32 -16.78
C HIS A 57 -11.52 -9.50 -17.60
N PRO A 58 -11.49 -10.24 -18.74
CA PRO A 58 -12.64 -10.36 -19.66
C PRO A 58 -13.90 -10.85 -18.98
N ALA A 59 -13.78 -11.74 -17.99
CA ALA A 59 -14.92 -12.27 -17.25
C ALA A 59 -15.72 -11.19 -16.50
N GLN A 60 -15.13 -10.03 -16.18
CA GLN A 60 -15.85 -8.95 -15.49
C GLN A 60 -17.00 -8.38 -16.33
N SER A 61 -16.93 -8.48 -17.65
CA SER A 61 -18.01 -8.02 -18.56
C SER A 61 -19.26 -8.93 -18.53
N PHE A 62 -19.18 -10.12 -17.94
CA PHE A 62 -20.30 -11.06 -17.82
C PHE A 62 -21.12 -10.91 -16.52
N GLY A 63 -21.11 -9.72 -15.90
CA GLY A 63 -21.89 -9.44 -14.71
C GLY A 63 -21.40 -10.17 -13.44
N LEU A 64 -22.33 -10.51 -12.52
CA LEU A 64 -21.97 -11.08 -11.22
C LEU A 64 -21.22 -12.42 -11.32
N ILE A 65 -21.62 -13.30 -12.22
CA ILE A 65 -20.96 -14.61 -12.43
C ILE A 65 -19.54 -14.41 -12.92
N GLY A 66 -19.36 -13.53 -13.90
CA GLY A 66 -18.04 -13.21 -14.43
C GLY A 66 -17.14 -12.54 -13.39
N ALA A 67 -17.68 -11.68 -12.55
CA ALA A 67 -16.95 -11.07 -11.43
C ALA A 67 -16.44 -12.12 -10.43
N LEU A 68 -17.26 -13.14 -10.10
CA LEU A 68 -16.85 -14.24 -9.22
C LEU A 68 -15.74 -15.10 -9.85
N ILE A 69 -15.81 -15.37 -11.16
CA ILE A 69 -14.75 -16.10 -11.88
C ILE A 69 -13.44 -15.29 -11.87
N ALA A 70 -13.52 -13.99 -12.18
CA ALA A 70 -12.36 -13.11 -12.14
C ALA A 70 -11.72 -13.05 -10.75
N ALA A 71 -12.53 -12.91 -9.69
CA ALA A 71 -12.06 -12.92 -8.30
C ALA A 71 -11.35 -14.23 -7.94
N GLY A 72 -11.90 -15.37 -8.36
CA GLY A 72 -11.29 -16.68 -8.15
C GLY A 72 -9.92 -16.82 -8.84
N GLN A 73 -9.78 -16.35 -10.07
CA GLN A 73 -8.51 -16.40 -10.81
C GLN A 73 -7.47 -15.42 -10.22
N ILE A 74 -7.89 -14.22 -9.83
CA ILE A 74 -7.02 -13.26 -9.13
C ILE A 74 -6.52 -13.88 -7.82
N SER A 75 -7.40 -14.51 -7.05
CA SER A 75 -7.02 -15.16 -5.79
C SER A 75 -6.03 -16.31 -6.03
N ALA A 76 -6.25 -17.16 -7.03
CA ALA A 76 -5.34 -18.27 -7.33
C ALA A 76 -3.93 -17.77 -7.71
N LYS A 77 -3.84 -16.80 -8.63
CA LYS A 77 -2.56 -16.20 -9.04
C LYS A 77 -1.86 -15.49 -7.87
N THR A 78 -2.60 -14.74 -7.07
CA THR A 78 -2.09 -14.07 -5.86
C THR A 78 -1.52 -15.08 -4.87
N ASN A 79 -2.22 -16.17 -4.60
CA ASN A 79 -1.75 -17.23 -3.70
C ASN A 79 -0.48 -17.90 -4.21
N GLU A 80 -0.43 -18.23 -5.50
CA GLU A 80 0.75 -18.83 -6.12
C GLU A 80 1.94 -17.89 -6.08
N PHE A 81 1.77 -16.65 -6.52
CA PHE A 81 2.81 -15.63 -6.51
C PHE A 81 3.32 -15.36 -5.08
N SER A 82 2.41 -15.18 -4.12
CA SER A 82 2.76 -14.98 -2.71
C SER A 82 3.59 -16.12 -2.16
N LYS A 83 3.26 -17.38 -2.51
CA LYS A 83 4.05 -18.54 -2.12
C LYS A 83 5.46 -18.51 -2.71
N GLN A 84 5.61 -18.18 -4.00
CA GLN A 84 6.90 -18.06 -4.66
C GLN A 84 7.74 -16.94 -4.05
N VAL A 85 7.15 -15.76 -3.83
CA VAL A 85 7.80 -14.59 -3.21
C VAL A 85 8.32 -14.92 -1.81
N LYS A 86 7.45 -15.50 -0.96
CA LYS A 86 7.81 -15.90 0.41
C LYS A 86 8.91 -16.97 0.45
N SER A 87 8.91 -17.91 -0.48
CA SER A 87 9.96 -18.94 -0.57
C SER A 87 11.34 -18.39 -0.92
N ARG A 88 11.40 -17.18 -1.50
CA ARG A 88 12.65 -16.46 -1.82
C ARG A 88 13.06 -15.46 -0.73
N GLY A 89 12.38 -15.47 0.41
CA GLY A 89 12.72 -14.65 1.57
C GLY A 89 12.46 -13.15 1.38
N PHE A 90 11.59 -12.75 0.44
CA PHE A 90 11.20 -11.34 0.31
C PHE A 90 10.26 -10.96 1.45
N ASP A 91 10.64 -9.95 2.22
CA ASP A 91 9.87 -9.37 3.33
C ASP A 91 9.68 -7.87 3.10
N LEU A 92 8.50 -7.52 2.54
CA LEU A 92 8.15 -6.12 2.25
C LEU A 92 8.23 -5.23 3.48
N THR A 93 7.75 -5.70 4.64
CA THR A 93 7.77 -4.91 5.88
C THR A 93 9.20 -4.60 6.32
N ALA A 94 10.07 -5.60 6.34
CA ALA A 94 11.46 -5.44 6.77
C ALA A 94 12.26 -4.58 5.77
N GLU A 95 12.13 -4.84 4.47
CA GLU A 95 12.85 -4.10 3.43
C GLU A 95 12.38 -2.63 3.38
N PHE A 96 11.07 -2.39 3.44
CA PHE A 96 10.50 -1.03 3.43
C PHE A 96 10.88 -0.25 4.69
N LYS A 97 10.77 -0.86 5.87
CA LYS A 97 11.19 -0.27 7.14
C LYS A 97 12.65 0.19 7.08
N THR A 98 13.54 -0.68 6.60
CA THR A 98 14.97 -0.37 6.50
C THR A 98 15.23 0.80 5.56
N ALA A 99 14.63 0.78 4.37
CA ALA A 99 14.79 1.85 3.39
C ALA A 99 14.25 3.19 3.90
N LEU A 100 13.05 3.17 4.50
CA LEU A 100 12.44 4.39 5.01
C LEU A 100 13.19 4.99 6.20
N THR A 101 13.65 4.16 7.14
CA THR A 101 14.48 4.64 8.26
C THR A 101 15.72 5.36 7.72
N ALA A 102 16.44 4.75 6.78
CA ALA A 102 17.61 5.35 6.19
C ALA A 102 17.32 6.69 5.46
N GLU A 103 16.22 6.79 4.73
CA GLU A 103 15.87 8.03 4.02
C GLU A 103 15.41 9.14 4.98
N LEU A 104 14.67 8.81 6.04
CA LEU A 104 14.30 9.78 7.09
C LEU A 104 15.52 10.29 7.86
N GLU A 105 16.49 9.44 8.18
CA GLU A 105 17.74 9.81 8.83
C GLU A 105 18.57 10.74 7.92
N LYS A 106 18.65 10.47 6.62
CA LYS A 106 19.25 11.37 5.63
C LYS A 106 18.52 12.72 5.53
N ALA A 107 17.22 12.75 5.77
CA ALA A 107 16.42 13.97 5.82
C ALA A 107 16.61 14.76 7.13
N GLY A 108 17.39 14.25 8.07
CA GLY A 108 17.76 14.92 9.34
C GLY A 108 16.93 14.51 10.54
N TYR A 109 16.06 13.50 10.41
CA TYR A 109 15.27 13.01 11.54
C TYR A 109 16.02 11.96 12.37
N SER A 110 15.84 11.98 13.69
CA SER A 110 16.09 10.81 14.54
C SER A 110 14.89 9.87 14.45
N VAL A 111 15.11 8.61 14.10
CA VAL A 111 14.02 7.63 13.90
C VAL A 111 14.04 6.56 14.98
N GLN A 112 12.92 6.42 15.67
CA GLN A 112 12.68 5.31 16.57
C GLN A 112 11.62 4.39 15.99
N VAL A 113 11.96 3.15 15.74
CA VAL A 113 10.99 2.16 15.22
C VAL A 113 10.25 1.52 16.40
N LEU A 114 8.93 1.45 16.29
CA LEU A 114 8.07 0.83 17.29
C LEU A 114 7.12 -0.18 16.64
N LYS A 115 7.09 -1.40 17.15
CA LYS A 115 6.12 -2.41 16.73
C LYS A 115 4.88 -2.34 17.62
N LEU A 116 3.74 -2.04 17.01
CA LEU A 116 2.44 -2.07 17.66
C LEU A 116 1.57 -3.18 17.05
N PRO A 117 0.72 -3.85 17.86
CA PRO A 117 -0.15 -4.88 17.35
C PRO A 117 -1.18 -4.30 16.37
N ARG A 118 -1.41 -4.99 15.25
CA ARG A 118 -2.40 -4.66 14.22
C ARG A 118 -3.23 -5.88 13.88
N ALA A 119 -4.53 -5.70 13.75
CA ALA A 119 -5.43 -6.75 13.29
C ALA A 119 -5.43 -6.88 11.76
N LYS A 120 -5.15 -5.78 11.05
CA LYS A 120 -5.15 -5.68 9.58
C LYS A 120 -4.08 -4.71 9.10
N ALA A 121 -3.79 -4.75 7.80
CA ALA A 121 -2.97 -3.76 7.12
C ALA A 121 -3.76 -2.44 6.92
N GLU A 122 -4.01 -1.73 7.99
CA GLU A 122 -4.73 -0.46 8.06
C GLU A 122 -4.02 0.47 9.03
N PHE A 123 -4.26 1.77 8.95
CA PHE A 123 -3.80 2.72 9.94
C PHE A 123 -4.34 2.40 11.34
N LEU A 124 -3.51 2.56 12.34
CA LEU A 124 -3.94 2.33 13.73
C LEU A 124 -4.96 3.39 14.16
N PRO A 125 -6.08 3.00 14.74
CA PRO A 125 -7.07 3.97 15.25
C PRO A 125 -6.56 4.75 16.47
N LYS A 126 -5.57 4.18 17.19
CA LYS A 126 -4.91 4.76 18.36
C LYS A 126 -3.46 4.33 18.42
N TYR A 127 -2.63 5.11 19.08
CA TYR A 127 -1.19 4.86 19.23
C TYR A 127 -0.82 4.57 20.69
N ASP A 128 -1.56 3.68 21.31
CA ASP A 128 -1.29 3.24 22.68
C ASP A 128 0.07 2.54 22.73
N GLY A 129 0.92 2.91 23.69
CA GLY A 129 2.28 2.38 23.83
C GLY A 129 3.38 3.21 23.15
N VAL A 130 3.04 4.29 22.45
CA VAL A 130 4.05 5.25 21.99
C VAL A 130 4.62 6.01 23.18
N PRO A 131 5.97 6.18 23.28
CA PRO A 131 6.59 6.91 24.37
C PRO A 131 6.08 8.35 24.51
N ALA A 132 5.91 8.82 25.74
CA ALA A 132 5.42 10.17 26.04
C ALA A 132 6.31 11.30 25.45
N GLY A 133 7.60 11.01 25.19
CA GLY A 133 8.54 11.95 24.57
C GLY A 133 8.51 11.98 23.02
N ALA A 134 7.69 11.18 22.38
CA ALA A 134 7.56 11.19 20.93
C ALA A 134 7.11 12.57 20.43
N GLN A 135 7.72 13.07 19.34
CA GLN A 135 7.36 14.37 18.74
C GLN A 135 6.34 14.23 17.61
N ALA A 136 6.46 13.17 16.81
CA ALA A 136 5.52 12.80 15.75
C ALA A 136 5.53 11.28 15.54
N ILE A 137 4.41 10.75 15.07
CA ILE A 137 4.22 9.32 14.78
C ILE A 137 3.99 9.18 13.30
N LEU A 138 4.82 8.39 12.62
CA LEU A 138 4.66 8.01 11.22
C LEU A 138 4.07 6.61 11.14
N ASP A 139 2.89 6.52 10.57
CA ASP A 139 2.14 5.28 10.39
C ASP A 139 1.93 5.01 8.90
N ILE A 140 2.28 3.80 8.45
CA ILE A 140 2.31 3.44 7.03
C ILE A 140 1.65 2.10 6.81
N VAL A 141 0.86 2.06 5.73
CA VAL A 141 0.33 0.84 5.15
C VAL A 141 0.96 0.66 3.77
N VAL A 142 1.49 -0.52 3.49
CA VAL A 142 2.17 -0.81 2.24
C VAL A 142 1.70 -2.13 1.65
N GLU A 143 1.58 -2.20 0.32
CA GLU A 143 1.31 -3.41 -0.42
C GLU A 143 2.22 -3.51 -1.64
N ALA A 144 2.50 -4.74 -2.08
CA ALA A 144 3.31 -5.02 -3.23
C ALA A 144 2.68 -6.09 -4.12
N GLY A 145 2.99 -6.04 -5.40
CA GLY A 145 2.50 -7.03 -6.34
C GLY A 145 2.74 -6.65 -7.80
N TYR A 146 1.95 -7.26 -8.67
CA TYR A 146 1.94 -7.00 -10.10
C TYR A 146 0.52 -6.68 -10.56
N TYR A 147 0.36 -5.55 -11.25
CA TYR A 147 -0.95 -5.07 -11.70
C TYR A 147 -0.94 -4.82 -13.20
N CYS A 148 -2.03 -5.17 -13.88
CA CYS A 148 -2.26 -4.76 -15.26
C CYS A 148 -3.63 -4.10 -15.43
N ALA A 149 -3.70 -3.13 -16.37
CA ALA A 149 -4.90 -2.32 -16.60
C ALA A 149 -5.99 -3.06 -17.38
N ALA A 150 -5.59 -3.90 -18.30
CA ALA A 150 -6.48 -4.61 -19.23
C ALA A 150 -5.91 -6.00 -19.55
N SER A 151 -6.74 -6.87 -20.09
CA SER A 151 -6.38 -8.25 -20.42
C SER A 151 -5.24 -8.39 -21.42
N ASN A 152 -4.99 -7.35 -22.19
CA ASN A 152 -3.93 -7.28 -23.21
C ASN A 152 -2.80 -6.31 -22.84
N SER A 153 -2.73 -5.86 -21.61
CA SER A 153 -1.65 -5.00 -21.11
C SER A 153 -0.68 -5.77 -20.24
N GLU A 154 0.54 -5.27 -20.19
CA GLU A 154 1.60 -5.86 -19.37
C GLU A 154 1.31 -5.73 -17.87
N TYR A 155 1.77 -6.70 -17.11
CA TYR A 155 1.84 -6.63 -15.65
C TYR A 155 3.01 -5.78 -15.22
N ILE A 156 2.75 -4.79 -14.41
CA ILE A 156 3.70 -3.78 -13.93
C ILE A 156 3.99 -4.03 -12.45
N PRO A 157 5.27 -4.07 -12.01
CA PRO A 157 5.60 -4.17 -10.59
C PRO A 157 5.03 -2.97 -9.86
N THR A 158 4.43 -3.20 -8.72
CA THR A 158 3.69 -2.16 -8.01
C THR A 158 4.01 -2.21 -6.52
N ILE A 159 4.39 -1.05 -5.98
CA ILE A 159 4.40 -0.78 -4.53
C ILE A 159 3.42 0.35 -4.29
N ARG A 160 2.45 0.14 -3.42
CA ARG A 160 1.50 1.18 -3.02
C ARG A 160 1.63 1.44 -1.54
N SER A 161 1.74 2.69 -1.16
CA SER A 161 1.81 3.09 0.23
C SER A 161 0.76 4.15 0.54
N GLN A 162 0.16 4.03 1.70
CA GLN A 162 -0.60 5.08 2.35
C GLN A 162 0.20 5.50 3.58
N VAL A 163 0.43 6.78 3.70
CA VAL A 163 1.31 7.36 4.72
C VAL A 163 0.57 8.42 5.49
N ARG A 164 0.70 8.43 6.82
CA ARG A 164 0.28 9.54 7.64
C ARG A 164 1.26 9.85 8.76
N LEU A 165 1.50 11.13 8.99
CA LEU A 165 2.23 11.64 10.14
C LEU A 165 1.24 12.35 11.06
N VAL A 166 1.24 12.01 12.33
CA VAL A 166 0.34 12.59 13.34
C VAL A 166 1.11 13.05 14.57
N LYS A 167 0.55 13.98 15.33
CA LYS A 167 1.06 14.28 16.69
C LYS A 167 0.84 13.08 17.61
N PRO A 168 1.64 12.94 18.71
CA PRO A 168 1.59 11.77 19.59
C PRO A 168 0.21 11.49 20.22
N ASN A 169 -0.63 12.52 20.36
CA ASN A 169 -2.01 12.33 20.81
C ASN A 169 -2.94 11.70 19.75
N GLY A 170 -2.43 11.45 18.53
CA GLY A 170 -3.17 10.88 17.41
C GLY A 170 -4.27 11.76 16.82
N LYS A 171 -4.53 12.94 17.40
CA LYS A 171 -5.66 13.79 17.02
C LYS A 171 -5.33 14.81 15.91
N GLN A 172 -4.07 15.20 15.81
CA GLN A 172 -3.64 16.18 14.81
C GLN A 172 -2.90 15.49 13.68
N LEU A 173 -3.50 15.49 12.49
CA LEU A 173 -2.86 15.07 11.26
C LEU A 173 -1.90 16.16 10.78
N LEU A 174 -0.65 15.78 10.52
CA LEU A 174 0.42 16.69 10.06
C LEU A 174 0.72 16.50 8.58
N TYR A 175 0.59 15.26 8.09
CA TYR A 175 0.82 14.87 6.71
C TYR A 175 0.04 13.62 6.39
N GLN A 176 -0.52 13.53 5.19
CA GLN A 176 -1.14 12.32 4.67
C GLN A 176 -1.04 12.28 3.14
N GLU A 177 -0.57 11.17 2.61
CA GLU A 177 -0.35 10.99 1.18
C GLU A 177 -0.50 9.53 0.76
N ALA A 178 -0.87 9.33 -0.50
CA ALA A 178 -0.80 8.05 -1.20
C ALA A 178 0.33 8.10 -2.24
N ILE A 179 1.25 7.15 -2.19
CA ILE A 179 2.39 7.09 -3.11
C ILE A 179 2.38 5.71 -3.78
N SER A 180 2.47 5.70 -5.10
CA SER A 180 2.50 4.48 -5.90
C SER A 180 3.75 4.44 -6.76
N TYR A 181 4.44 3.30 -6.77
CA TYR A 181 5.44 2.96 -7.76
C TYR A 181 4.86 1.94 -8.72
N GLY A 182 5.13 2.14 -10.00
CA GLY A 182 4.72 1.24 -11.07
C GLY A 182 3.31 1.52 -11.58
N TYR A 183 2.36 0.63 -11.28
CA TYR A 183 1.00 0.80 -11.77
C TYR A 183 0.25 1.94 -11.08
N GLU A 184 -0.20 2.90 -11.88
CA GLU A 184 -1.00 4.04 -11.43
C GLU A 184 -2.49 3.67 -11.49
N GLN A 185 -3.09 3.45 -10.34
CA GLN A 185 -4.52 3.16 -10.26
C GLN A 185 -5.31 4.43 -10.01
N GLY A 186 -5.64 5.17 -11.06
CA GLY A 186 -6.76 6.13 -11.14
C GLY A 186 -6.98 7.16 -10.02
N ALA A 187 -6.19 7.16 -8.97
CA ALA A 187 -6.23 8.16 -7.93
C ALA A 187 -5.55 9.43 -8.44
N LYS A 188 -6.32 10.36 -8.95
CA LYS A 188 -5.83 11.65 -9.49
C LYS A 188 -4.96 12.45 -8.51
N GLU A 189 -4.89 12.06 -7.25
CA GLU A 189 -4.19 12.77 -6.19
C GLU A 189 -2.97 12.01 -5.64
N ALA A 190 -2.75 10.75 -6.03
CA ALA A 190 -1.59 9.98 -5.58
C ALA A 190 -0.32 10.40 -6.31
N ILE A 191 0.79 10.43 -5.60
CA ILE A 191 2.11 10.57 -6.22
C ILE A 191 2.44 9.27 -6.94
N SER A 192 2.74 9.36 -8.25
CA SER A 192 3.08 8.21 -9.07
C SER A 192 4.55 8.24 -9.48
N ILE A 193 5.26 7.15 -9.24
CA ILE A 193 6.66 6.93 -9.59
C ILE A 193 6.69 5.82 -10.64
N PRO A 194 7.17 6.07 -11.87
CA PRO A 194 7.15 5.06 -12.92
C PRO A 194 8.15 3.93 -12.64
N ALA A 195 7.76 2.68 -13.00
CA ALA A 195 8.66 1.55 -12.99
C ALA A 195 9.41 1.40 -14.32
N GLU A 196 10.60 0.79 -14.26
CA GLU A 196 11.38 0.48 -15.46
C GLU A 196 10.74 -0.66 -16.26
N LYS A 197 10.67 -0.51 -17.59
CA LYS A 197 10.06 -1.49 -18.50
C LYS A 197 10.69 -2.89 -18.45
N LYS A 198 11.96 -3.00 -18.06
CA LYS A 198 12.64 -4.30 -17.93
C LYS A 198 11.96 -5.25 -16.93
N TYR A 199 11.13 -4.70 -16.02
CA TYR A 199 10.38 -5.44 -15.00
C TYR A 199 8.92 -5.70 -15.40
N PHE A 200 8.51 -5.37 -16.64
CA PHE A 200 7.16 -5.61 -17.12
C PHE A 200 7.05 -7.03 -17.68
N PHE A 201 5.90 -7.65 -17.49
CA PHE A 201 5.64 -9.00 -17.96
C PHE A 201 4.33 -9.06 -18.75
N GLU A 202 4.32 -9.80 -19.84
CA GLU A 202 3.15 -9.97 -20.71
C GLU A 202 2.00 -10.71 -20.03
N ASP A 203 2.33 -11.67 -19.14
CA ASP A 203 1.33 -12.47 -18.44
C ASP A 203 1.86 -13.02 -17.10
N PHE A 204 1.03 -13.77 -16.40
CA PHE A 204 1.36 -14.39 -15.12
C PHE A 204 2.41 -15.51 -15.25
N ASP A 205 2.38 -16.25 -16.34
CA ASP A 205 3.32 -17.36 -16.57
C ASP A 205 4.74 -16.81 -16.76
N ALA A 206 4.87 -15.67 -17.44
CA ALA A 206 6.14 -14.95 -17.57
C ALA A 206 6.66 -14.41 -16.22
N ILE A 207 5.77 -13.92 -15.33
CA ILE A 207 6.12 -13.53 -13.94
C ILE A 207 6.66 -14.75 -13.20
N SER A 208 5.94 -15.88 -13.22
CA SER A 208 6.30 -17.10 -12.51
C SER A 208 7.61 -17.71 -13.02
N ALA A 209 7.83 -17.71 -14.34
CA ALA A 209 9.05 -18.22 -14.96
C ALA A 209 10.28 -17.37 -14.63
N LYS A 210 10.11 -16.07 -14.37
CA LYS A 210 11.18 -15.11 -14.06
C LYS A 210 11.01 -14.48 -12.69
N ILE A 211 10.67 -15.28 -11.70
CA ILE A 211 10.33 -14.81 -10.35
C ILE A 211 11.40 -13.92 -9.71
N ASP A 212 12.69 -14.21 -9.94
CA ASP A 212 13.77 -13.40 -9.38
C ASP A 212 13.81 -11.99 -9.97
N LEU A 213 13.54 -11.85 -11.28
CA LEU A 213 13.39 -10.55 -11.93
C LEU A 213 12.12 -9.82 -11.45
N ALA A 214 11.05 -10.56 -11.18
CA ALA A 214 9.84 -10.00 -10.61
C ALA A 214 10.07 -9.44 -9.19
N LEU A 215 10.83 -10.15 -8.37
CA LEU A 215 11.24 -9.67 -7.06
C LEU A 215 12.13 -8.43 -7.15
N GLU A 216 13.08 -8.42 -8.09
CA GLU A 216 13.93 -7.26 -8.35
C GLU A 216 13.07 -6.03 -8.72
N GLY A 217 12.03 -6.20 -9.56
CA GLY A 217 11.11 -5.14 -9.94
C GLY A 217 10.36 -4.53 -8.74
N MET A 218 9.90 -5.37 -7.80
CA MET A 218 9.28 -4.86 -6.56
C MET A 218 10.31 -4.19 -5.65
N ARG A 219 11.50 -4.78 -5.48
CA ARG A 219 12.58 -4.19 -4.67
C ARG A 219 13.03 -2.84 -5.18
N ALA A 220 13.04 -2.62 -6.50
CA ALA A 220 13.41 -1.35 -7.11
C ALA A 220 12.48 -0.20 -6.67
N GLY A 221 11.21 -0.48 -6.42
CA GLY A 221 10.23 0.52 -5.98
C GLY A 221 10.36 0.94 -4.51
N ILE A 222 10.84 0.05 -3.64
CA ILE A 222 10.89 0.31 -2.19
C ILE A 222 11.70 1.57 -1.84
N PRO A 223 12.96 1.72 -2.26
CA PRO A 223 13.75 2.91 -1.92
C PRO A 223 13.22 4.18 -2.59
N LEU A 224 12.55 4.08 -3.73
CA LEU A 224 11.98 5.25 -4.42
C LEU A 224 10.77 5.79 -3.65
N VAL A 225 9.88 4.91 -3.19
CA VAL A 225 8.74 5.31 -2.35
C VAL A 225 9.21 5.83 -1.00
N ALA A 226 10.19 5.18 -0.36
CA ALA A 226 10.77 5.63 0.91
C ALA A 226 11.39 7.02 0.80
N ARG A 227 12.13 7.27 -0.29
CA ARG A 227 12.75 8.58 -0.58
C ARG A 227 11.68 9.64 -0.77
N GLN A 228 10.62 9.37 -1.53
CA GLN A 228 9.53 10.33 -1.74
C GLN A 228 8.90 10.75 -0.42
N ILE A 229 8.63 9.79 0.48
CA ILE A 229 8.11 10.09 1.83
C ILE A 229 9.06 11.02 2.59
N ALA A 230 10.36 10.72 2.57
CA ALA A 230 11.35 11.52 3.27
C ALA A 230 11.49 12.93 2.67
N GLU A 231 11.43 13.07 1.35
CA GLU A 231 11.46 14.37 0.65
C GLU A 231 10.25 15.23 0.98
N ASP A 232 9.06 14.65 1.05
CA ASP A 232 7.84 15.36 1.45
C ASP A 232 7.92 15.87 2.89
N LEU A 233 8.60 15.13 3.77
CA LEU A 233 8.77 15.48 5.18
C LEU A 233 10.04 16.30 5.46
N LYS A 234 10.97 16.43 4.50
CA LYS A 234 12.25 17.13 4.68
C LYS A 234 12.03 18.57 5.12
N GLN A 235 12.75 18.97 6.17
CA GLN A 235 12.72 20.33 6.72
C GLN A 235 13.47 21.35 5.84
#